data_a3def2b6bc49faab4ea97952b2aa7a98
#
_entry.id   a3def2b6bc49faab4ea97952b2aa7a98
#
_cell.length_a   1.000
_cell.length_b   1.000
_cell.length_c   1.000
_cell.angle_alpha   90.00
_cell.angle_beta   90.00
_cell.angle_gamma   90.00
#
_symmetry.space_group_name_H-M   'P 1'
#
loop_
_entity.id
_entity.type
_entity.pdbx_description
1 polymer ?
#
loop_
_entity_poly.entity_id
_entity_poly.type
_entity_poly.pdbx_seq_one_letter_code
_entity_poly.pdbx_strand_id
1 'polypeptide(L)'
;MRLEFSGAPEIAAPPAVVWQRLLDHRFVASVAPGVESVEAVDDRHFKVVSAFGVGSVKLKFQLDVELSELTPPKSLKLSARGRAPGSGVDVSTRLAIEPVAPNRSRLRWDATSEVRGTVASVGARLLKGTAKQLTESFWRKFAARVAERDAK
;
A
#
# COMPACT_ATOMS: atom_id res chain seq x y z
N MET A 1 12.49 -5.60 -13.17
CA MET A 1 12.83 -4.18 -12.87
C MET A 1 12.52 -3.91 -11.42
N ARG A 2 13.48 -3.38 -10.70
CA ARG A 2 13.35 -3.08 -9.28
C ARG A 2 13.08 -1.61 -9.05
N LEU A 3 12.07 -1.31 -8.23
CA LEU A 3 11.71 0.06 -7.85
C LEU A 3 11.75 0.17 -6.33
N GLU A 4 12.24 1.28 -5.81
CA GLU A 4 12.32 1.54 -4.38
C GLU A 4 11.70 2.90 -4.07
N PHE A 5 10.84 2.94 -3.05
CA PHE A 5 10.19 4.15 -2.58
C PHE A 5 10.16 4.16 -1.06
N SER A 6 10.12 5.35 -0.49
CA SER A 6 10.00 5.52 0.96
C SER A 6 9.27 6.82 1.26
N GLY A 7 8.76 6.93 2.49
CA GLY A 7 8.11 8.14 2.95
C GLY A 7 7.88 8.09 4.46
N ALA A 8 7.41 9.21 4.99
CA ALA A 8 7.15 9.34 6.42
C ALA A 8 6.04 10.37 6.67
N PRO A 9 4.80 10.13 6.17
CA PRO A 9 3.71 11.07 6.41
C PRO A 9 3.35 11.13 7.88
N GLU A 10 2.93 12.32 8.33
CA GLU A 10 2.35 12.49 9.65
C GLU A 10 0.85 12.32 9.56
N ILE A 11 0.28 11.67 10.57
CA ILE A 11 -1.14 11.37 10.64
C ILE A 11 -1.69 11.93 11.94
N ALA A 12 -2.80 12.67 11.86
CA ALA A 12 -3.44 13.27 13.02
C ALA A 12 -4.29 12.24 13.76
N ALA A 13 -3.62 11.23 14.31
CA ALA A 13 -4.22 10.15 15.09
C ALA A 13 -3.14 9.49 15.95
N PRO A 14 -3.51 8.92 17.11
CA PRO A 14 -2.54 8.19 17.95
C PRO A 14 -2.10 6.89 17.28
N PRO A 15 -0.91 6.36 17.65
CA PRO A 15 -0.38 5.13 17.03
C PRO A 15 -1.35 3.94 17.06
N ALA A 16 -2.10 3.75 18.12
CA ALA A 16 -3.05 2.64 18.22
C ALA A 16 -4.14 2.71 17.15
N VAL A 17 -4.60 3.91 16.80
CA VAL A 17 -5.61 4.12 15.77
C VAL A 17 -5.01 3.84 14.40
N VAL A 18 -3.81 4.34 14.12
CA VAL A 18 -3.11 4.09 12.87
C VAL A 18 -2.90 2.59 12.68
N TRP A 19 -2.48 1.90 13.74
CA TRP A 19 -2.29 0.45 13.74
C TRP A 19 -3.57 -0.30 13.35
N GLN A 20 -4.68 0.03 13.99
CA GLN A 20 -5.97 -0.60 13.72
C GLN A 20 -6.40 -0.43 12.26
N ARG A 21 -6.17 0.76 11.69
CA ARG A 21 -6.53 1.02 10.29
C ARG A 21 -5.65 0.27 9.29
N LEU A 22 -4.36 0.11 9.61
CA LEU A 22 -3.44 -0.67 8.78
C LEU A 22 -3.85 -2.14 8.70
N LEU A 23 -4.42 -2.68 9.76
CA LEU A 23 -4.86 -4.08 9.81
C LEU A 23 -6.25 -4.30 9.23
N ASP A 24 -6.99 -3.23 8.97
CA ASP A 24 -8.33 -3.30 8.41
C ASP A 24 -8.26 -3.33 6.88
N HIS A 25 -8.36 -4.52 6.29
CA HIS A 25 -8.23 -4.70 4.85
C HIS A 25 -9.27 -3.91 4.05
N ARG A 26 -10.48 -3.74 4.56
CA ARG A 26 -11.52 -2.97 3.89
C ARG A 26 -11.20 -1.48 3.88
N PHE A 27 -10.69 -0.97 5.01
CA PHE A 27 -10.26 0.41 5.10
C PHE A 27 -9.11 0.69 4.13
N VAL A 28 -8.09 -0.19 4.14
CA VAL A 28 -6.93 -0.06 3.24
C VAL A 28 -7.39 -0.10 1.78
N ALA A 29 -8.25 -1.03 1.43
CA ALA A 29 -8.78 -1.14 0.07
C ALA A 29 -9.57 0.11 -0.35
N SER A 30 -10.26 0.76 0.58
CA SER A 30 -11.07 1.95 0.29
C SER A 30 -10.24 3.17 -0.13
N VAL A 31 -8.96 3.20 0.24
CA VAL A 31 -8.05 4.30 -0.12
C VAL A 31 -7.05 3.91 -1.21
N ALA A 32 -6.99 2.63 -1.57
CA ALA A 32 -6.08 2.16 -2.61
C ALA A 32 -6.63 2.49 -4.01
N PRO A 33 -5.75 2.91 -4.94
CA PRO A 33 -6.19 3.28 -6.28
C PRO A 33 -6.65 2.06 -7.09
N GLY A 34 -7.76 2.22 -7.81
CA GLY A 34 -8.24 1.23 -8.78
C GLY A 34 -8.76 -0.08 -8.22
N VAL A 35 -8.97 -0.19 -6.90
CA VAL A 35 -9.46 -1.42 -6.30
C VAL A 35 -10.91 -1.69 -6.72
N GLU A 36 -11.13 -2.88 -7.29
CA GLU A 36 -12.46 -3.35 -7.70
C GLU A 36 -13.07 -4.29 -6.67
N SER A 37 -12.24 -5.09 -6.01
CA SER A 37 -12.72 -6.03 -4.98
C SER A 37 -11.63 -6.32 -3.96
N VAL A 38 -12.06 -6.69 -2.76
CA VAL A 38 -11.19 -7.17 -1.69
C VAL A 38 -11.89 -8.33 -0.98
N GLU A 39 -11.13 -9.39 -0.70
CA GLU A 39 -11.63 -10.59 -0.04
C GLU A 39 -10.64 -11.02 1.03
N ALA A 40 -11.10 -11.14 2.28
CA ALA A 40 -10.28 -11.66 3.36
C ALA A 40 -10.16 -13.16 3.27
N VAL A 41 -8.93 -13.69 3.38
CA VAL A 41 -8.66 -15.12 3.51
C VAL A 41 -8.55 -15.46 4.98
N ASP A 42 -7.80 -14.66 5.73
CA ASP A 42 -7.69 -14.73 7.19
C ASP A 42 -7.28 -13.36 7.73
N ASP A 43 -6.94 -13.26 9.03
CA ASP A 43 -6.60 -12.00 9.67
C ASP A 43 -5.38 -11.28 9.07
N ARG A 44 -4.53 -12.01 8.36
CA ARG A 44 -3.27 -11.50 7.81
C ARG A 44 -3.12 -11.69 6.31
N HIS A 45 -4.11 -12.31 5.67
CA HIS A 45 -4.08 -12.58 4.23
C HIS A 45 -5.36 -12.09 3.60
N PHE A 46 -5.23 -11.36 2.50
CA PHE A 46 -6.40 -10.96 1.71
C PHE A 46 -6.04 -10.86 0.23
N LYS A 47 -7.07 -10.95 -0.60
CA LYS A 47 -6.95 -10.86 -2.06
C LYS A 47 -7.60 -9.59 -2.54
N VAL A 48 -6.92 -8.91 -3.46
CA VAL A 48 -7.39 -7.64 -4.02
C VAL A 48 -7.35 -7.74 -5.54
N VAL A 49 -8.38 -7.23 -6.18
CA VAL A 49 -8.36 -7.00 -7.64
C VAL A 49 -8.28 -5.50 -7.85
N SER A 50 -7.25 -5.06 -8.57
CA SER A 50 -7.00 -3.64 -8.80
C SER A 50 -6.70 -3.41 -10.27
N ALA A 51 -7.36 -2.42 -10.86
CA ALA A 51 -7.17 -2.03 -12.25
C ALA A 51 -6.50 -0.66 -12.34
N PHE A 52 -5.44 -0.56 -13.12
CA PHE A 52 -4.78 0.72 -13.35
C PHE A 52 -4.05 0.71 -14.70
N GLY A 53 -3.69 1.92 -15.15
CA GLY A 53 -2.97 2.11 -16.41
C GLY A 53 -1.58 2.64 -16.19
N VAL A 54 -0.65 2.20 -17.05
CA VAL A 54 0.70 2.74 -17.15
C VAL A 54 0.90 3.10 -18.61
N GLY A 55 0.87 4.40 -18.91
CA GLY A 55 0.85 4.86 -20.29
C GLY A 55 -0.39 4.35 -21.03
N SER A 56 -0.20 3.70 -22.17
CA SER A 56 -1.29 3.09 -22.95
C SER A 56 -1.64 1.68 -22.48
N VAL A 57 -0.88 1.12 -21.54
CA VAL A 57 -1.10 -0.23 -21.03
C VAL A 57 -2.09 -0.18 -19.87
N LYS A 58 -3.21 -0.89 -20.01
CA LYS A 58 -4.22 -1.02 -18.95
C LYS A 58 -4.20 -2.45 -18.45
N LEU A 59 -4.07 -2.62 -17.15
CA LEU A 59 -3.94 -3.94 -16.53
C LEU A 59 -4.86 -4.09 -15.33
N LYS A 60 -5.37 -5.30 -15.18
CA LYS A 60 -6.11 -5.72 -13.99
C LYS A 60 -5.24 -6.72 -13.25
N PHE A 61 -4.77 -6.35 -12.07
CA PHE A 61 -3.93 -7.20 -11.24
C PHE A 61 -4.74 -7.92 -10.17
N GLN A 62 -4.45 -9.20 -10.00
CA GLN A 62 -4.89 -9.96 -8.85
C GLN A 62 -3.74 -9.94 -7.85
N LEU A 63 -3.98 -9.42 -6.66
CA LEU A 63 -2.97 -9.24 -5.63
C LEU A 63 -3.26 -10.15 -4.45
N ASP A 64 -2.23 -10.92 -4.04
CA ASP A 64 -2.25 -11.67 -2.80
C ASP A 64 -1.43 -10.87 -1.78
N VAL A 65 -2.09 -10.40 -0.72
CA VAL A 65 -1.48 -9.54 0.29
C VAL A 65 -1.35 -10.29 1.61
N GLU A 66 -0.17 -10.19 2.21
CA GLU A 66 0.14 -10.81 3.50
C GLU A 66 0.73 -9.80 4.46
N LEU A 67 0.23 -9.77 5.69
CA LEU A 67 0.81 -9.01 6.78
C LEU A 67 1.64 -9.96 7.64
N SER A 68 2.85 -9.56 7.99
CA SER A 68 3.79 -10.39 8.76
C SER A 68 4.67 -9.53 9.66
N GLU A 69 5.45 -10.19 10.51
CA GLU A 69 6.38 -9.54 11.44
C GLU A 69 5.71 -8.44 12.26
N LEU A 70 4.49 -8.74 12.76
CA LEU A 70 3.70 -7.76 13.52
C LEU A 70 4.26 -7.54 14.92
N THR A 71 4.57 -6.28 15.22
CA THR A 71 4.98 -5.83 16.56
C THR A 71 4.02 -4.69 16.96
N PRO A 72 2.83 -5.04 17.51
CA PRO A 72 1.82 -4.04 17.84
C PRO A 72 2.28 -3.06 18.93
N PRO A 73 1.95 -1.80 18.83
CA PRO A 73 1.39 -1.07 17.68
C PRO A 73 2.48 -0.35 16.89
N LYS A 74 3.67 -0.92 16.77
CA LYS A 74 4.89 -0.23 16.33
C LYS A 74 5.26 -0.50 14.88
N SER A 75 5.22 -1.76 14.44
CA SER A 75 5.72 -2.08 13.10
C SER A 75 5.12 -3.36 12.54
N LEU A 76 5.14 -3.45 11.22
CA LEU A 76 4.76 -4.66 10.49
C LEU A 76 5.40 -4.67 9.10
N LYS A 77 5.33 -5.83 8.45
CA LYS A 77 5.72 -5.98 7.05
C LYS A 77 4.50 -6.36 6.23
N LEU A 78 4.33 -5.70 5.10
CA LEU A 78 3.30 -6.01 4.12
C LEU A 78 3.97 -6.55 2.87
N SER A 79 3.54 -7.72 2.40
CA SER A 79 4.01 -8.33 1.16
C SER A 79 2.84 -8.52 0.22
N ALA A 80 3.02 -8.22 -1.06
CA ALA A 80 1.99 -8.39 -2.05
C ALA A 80 2.57 -9.03 -3.32
N ARG A 81 1.86 -10.02 -3.86
CA ARG A 81 2.15 -10.61 -5.16
C ARG A 81 1.02 -10.30 -6.10
N GLY A 82 1.35 -9.63 -7.19
CA GLY A 82 0.37 -9.26 -8.20
C GLY A 82 0.61 -9.98 -9.51
N ARG A 83 -0.48 -10.40 -10.15
CA ARG A 83 -0.46 -11.04 -11.46
C ARG A 83 -1.51 -10.45 -12.37
N ALA A 84 -1.10 -10.23 -13.61
CA ALA A 84 -1.98 -9.86 -14.71
C ALA A 84 -1.48 -10.62 -15.95
N PRO A 85 -2.28 -10.76 -17.02
CA PRO A 85 -1.81 -11.45 -18.22
C PRO A 85 -0.48 -10.88 -18.72
N GLY A 86 0.54 -11.74 -18.78
CA GLY A 86 1.88 -11.35 -19.22
C GLY A 86 2.68 -10.47 -18.29
N SER A 87 2.22 -10.22 -17.06
CA SER A 87 2.87 -9.32 -16.12
C SER A 87 2.84 -9.85 -14.70
N GLY A 88 3.84 -9.44 -13.91
CA GLY A 88 3.91 -9.76 -12.50
C GLY A 88 4.55 -8.66 -11.69
N VAL A 89 4.15 -8.52 -10.44
CA VAL A 89 4.76 -7.56 -9.50
C VAL A 89 4.84 -8.18 -8.11
N ASP A 90 5.99 -8.03 -7.46
CA ASP A 90 6.19 -8.42 -6.07
C ASP A 90 6.55 -7.17 -5.29
N VAL A 91 5.80 -6.90 -4.21
CA VAL A 91 6.02 -5.72 -3.37
C VAL A 91 6.31 -6.17 -1.94
N SER A 92 7.29 -5.54 -1.32
CA SER A 92 7.58 -5.71 0.10
C SER A 92 7.68 -4.33 0.73
N THR A 93 6.86 -4.07 1.76
CA THR A 93 6.83 -2.79 2.45
C THR A 93 7.02 -3.00 3.94
N ARG A 94 7.99 -2.30 4.53
CA ARG A 94 8.15 -2.23 5.98
C ARG A 94 7.51 -0.95 6.47
N LEU A 95 6.74 -1.08 7.55
CA LEU A 95 5.97 0.02 8.13
C LEU A 95 6.32 0.16 9.60
N ALA A 96 6.59 1.39 10.04
CA ALA A 96 6.85 1.70 11.45
C ALA A 96 6.05 2.93 11.86
N ILE A 97 5.39 2.85 12.99
CA ILE A 97 4.56 3.93 13.53
C ILE A 97 5.28 4.55 14.72
N GLU A 98 5.58 5.84 14.63
CA GLU A 98 6.24 6.59 15.69
C GLU A 98 5.27 7.60 16.30
N PRO A 99 5.16 7.69 17.64
CA PRO A 99 4.39 8.76 18.25
C PRO A 99 5.13 10.09 18.10
N VAL A 100 4.41 11.12 17.66
CA VAL A 100 4.97 12.49 17.52
C VAL A 100 4.38 13.38 18.60
N ALA A 101 3.10 13.17 18.92
CA ALA A 101 2.35 13.87 19.96
C ALA A 101 1.22 12.93 20.41
N PRO A 102 0.46 13.25 21.48
CA PRO A 102 -0.60 12.34 21.95
C PRO A 102 -1.60 11.90 20.89
N ASN A 103 -1.94 12.80 19.96
CA ASN A 103 -2.90 12.52 18.89
C ASN A 103 -2.27 12.66 17.50
N ARG A 104 -0.97 12.37 17.40
CA ARG A 104 -0.26 12.50 16.13
C ARG A 104 0.84 11.45 16.01
N SER A 105 0.90 10.81 14.86
CA SER A 105 1.87 9.76 14.58
C SER A 105 2.61 10.05 13.27
N ARG A 106 3.81 9.48 13.16
CA ARG A 106 4.55 9.45 11.90
C ARG A 106 4.59 8.02 11.43
N LEU A 107 4.16 7.80 10.20
CA LEU A 107 4.20 6.47 9.59
C LEU A 107 5.37 6.41 8.62
N ARG A 108 6.45 5.74 9.03
CA ARG A 108 7.60 5.50 8.16
C ARG A 108 7.36 4.25 7.36
N TRP A 109 7.59 4.34 6.06
CA TRP A 109 7.45 3.17 5.20
C TRP A 109 8.58 3.12 4.17
N ASP A 110 9.02 1.89 3.87
CA ASP A 110 10.00 1.58 2.83
C ASP A 110 9.44 0.47 1.98
N ALA A 111 9.36 0.68 0.68
CA ALA A 111 8.81 -0.29 -0.26
C ALA A 111 9.80 -0.64 -1.35
N THR A 112 9.88 -1.93 -1.65
CA THR A 112 10.65 -2.46 -2.77
C THR A 112 9.70 -3.24 -3.67
N SER A 113 9.74 -2.98 -4.97
CA SER A 113 8.91 -3.67 -5.96
C SER A 113 9.79 -4.31 -7.03
N GLU A 114 9.47 -5.55 -7.40
CA GLU A 114 10.00 -6.21 -8.59
C GLU A 114 8.89 -6.31 -9.61
N VAL A 115 9.12 -5.74 -10.80
CA VAL A 115 8.12 -5.67 -11.88
C VAL A 115 8.64 -6.44 -13.09
N ARG A 116 7.77 -7.31 -13.63
CA ARG A 116 8.13 -8.21 -14.72
C ARG A 116 7.06 -8.23 -15.81
N GLY A 117 7.50 -8.54 -17.03
CA GLY A 117 6.61 -8.78 -18.16
C GLY A 117 6.17 -7.52 -18.89
N THR A 118 4.99 -7.55 -19.48
CA THR A 118 4.46 -6.48 -20.34
C THR A 118 4.43 -5.13 -19.63
N VAL A 119 4.08 -5.09 -18.35
CA VAL A 119 4.04 -3.83 -17.61
C VAL A 119 5.42 -3.20 -17.48
N ALA A 120 6.47 -4.01 -17.40
CA ALA A 120 7.85 -3.51 -17.35
C ALA A 120 8.32 -2.95 -18.70
N SER A 121 7.70 -3.38 -19.79
CA SER A 121 8.09 -3.00 -21.15
C SER A 121 7.79 -1.53 -21.49
N VAL A 122 6.96 -0.85 -20.69
CA VAL A 122 6.65 0.57 -20.91
C VAL A 122 7.85 1.48 -20.66
N GLY A 123 8.89 0.96 -19.99
CA GLY A 123 10.11 1.70 -19.70
C GLY A 123 10.22 2.16 -18.26
N ALA A 124 11.46 2.22 -17.77
CA ALA A 124 11.75 2.50 -16.37
C ALA A 124 11.21 3.87 -15.91
N ARG A 125 11.37 4.89 -16.73
CA ARG A 125 10.95 6.27 -16.37
C ARG A 125 9.44 6.36 -16.16
N LEU A 126 8.66 5.83 -17.10
CA LEU A 126 7.20 5.87 -17.03
C LEU A 126 6.68 5.02 -15.88
N LEU A 127 7.23 3.82 -15.72
CA LEU A 127 6.83 2.90 -14.66
C LEU A 127 7.14 3.48 -13.29
N LYS A 128 8.33 4.03 -13.10
CA LYS A 128 8.73 4.65 -11.83
C LYS A 128 7.84 5.84 -11.48
N GLY A 129 7.54 6.70 -12.46
CA GLY A 129 6.66 7.85 -12.26
C GLY A 129 5.25 7.46 -11.86
N THR A 130 4.68 6.46 -12.54
CA THR A 130 3.35 5.95 -12.23
C THR A 130 3.29 5.31 -10.84
N ALA A 131 4.26 4.46 -10.53
CA ALA A 131 4.33 3.80 -9.22
C ALA A 131 4.47 4.80 -8.08
N LYS A 132 5.30 5.82 -8.27
CA LYS A 132 5.47 6.89 -7.29
C LYS A 132 4.16 7.64 -7.05
N GLN A 133 3.47 8.01 -8.12
CA GLN A 133 2.19 8.72 -8.03
C GLN A 133 1.13 7.90 -7.32
N LEU A 134 1.01 6.61 -7.65
CA LEU A 134 0.04 5.71 -7.01
C LEU A 134 0.35 5.55 -5.52
N THR A 135 1.62 5.39 -5.17
CA THR A 135 2.06 5.20 -3.79
C THR A 135 1.82 6.45 -2.96
N GLU A 136 2.19 7.62 -3.47
CA GLU A 136 1.97 8.89 -2.77
C GLU A 136 0.48 9.17 -2.59
N SER A 137 -0.34 8.89 -3.59
CA SER A 137 -1.79 9.04 -3.52
C SER A 137 -2.39 8.14 -2.44
N PHE A 138 -1.93 6.89 -2.38
CA PHE A 138 -2.40 5.94 -1.37
C PHE A 138 -2.15 6.47 0.05
N TRP A 139 -0.90 6.82 0.35
CA TRP A 139 -0.55 7.27 1.72
C TRP A 139 -1.20 8.59 2.10
N ARG A 140 -1.36 9.49 1.15
CA ARG A 140 -2.06 10.77 1.38
C ARG A 140 -3.53 10.53 1.74
N LYS A 141 -4.21 9.65 1.00
CA LYS A 141 -5.61 9.31 1.26
C LYS A 141 -5.74 8.53 2.56
N PHE A 142 -4.82 7.61 2.84
CA PHE A 142 -4.79 6.87 4.08
C PHE A 142 -4.70 7.81 5.27
N ALA A 143 -3.73 8.72 5.27
CA ALA A 143 -3.53 9.68 6.34
C ALA A 143 -4.77 10.57 6.55
N ALA A 144 -5.36 11.08 5.47
CA ALA A 144 -6.54 11.93 5.53
C ALA A 144 -7.76 11.18 6.10
N ARG A 145 -7.97 9.93 5.67
CA ARG A 145 -9.11 9.12 6.13
C ARG A 145 -8.97 8.69 7.57
N VAL A 146 -7.77 8.36 8.02
CA VAL A 146 -7.52 8.02 9.43
C VAL A 146 -7.81 9.21 10.31
N ALA A 147 -7.30 10.39 9.95
CA ALA A 147 -7.52 11.63 10.69
C ALA A 147 -9.00 12.00 10.77
N GLU A 148 -9.73 11.86 9.66
CA GLU A 148 -11.16 12.15 9.57
C GLU A 148 -11.97 11.25 10.48
N ARG A 149 -11.68 9.93 10.50
CA ARG A 149 -12.41 8.96 11.32
C ARG A 149 -12.09 9.12 12.80
N ASP A 150 -10.84 9.46 13.13
CA ASP A 150 -10.45 9.68 14.51
C ASP A 150 -11.09 10.94 15.09
N ALA A 151 -11.32 11.96 14.26
CA ALA A 151 -11.95 13.21 14.69
C ALA A 151 -13.46 13.05 15.03
N LYS A 152 -14.05 11.94 14.62
CA LYS A 152 -15.43 11.61 14.91
C LYS A 152 -15.54 10.64 16.10
#